data_45c9749045540713c747abf7b62fb896
#
_entry.id   45c9749045540713c747abf7b62fb896
#
_cell.length_a   1.000
_cell.length_b   1.000
_cell.length_c   1.000
_cell.angle_alpha   90.00
_cell.angle_beta   90.00
_cell.angle_gamma   90.00
#
_symmetry.space_group_name_H-M   'P 1'
#
loop_
_entity.id
_entity.type
_entity.pdbx_description
1 polymer ?
#
loop_
_entity_poly.entity_id
_entity_poly.type
_entity_poly.pdbx_seq_one_letter_code
_entity_poly.pdbx_strand_id
1 'polypeptide(L)'
;MVLALEGLNVCPTTVRNVWIKENLETKYKRLLRLEAQVFKDGLELTVEQIKLLEKANPEFAERHVESNYPGYLLCQDTFYVGRLKGVGRLYLQAVVDTYGSYAFAKLYTSKRQETAADILNDMVLPHYQAHDINIEAILTDNGTEYRGRPMIHLYEIFLELNDIEHRTTRVATPRTNGFVERFTRTILDEFFRTAFRKKLYESVDALQADLDEWLKNYNTERPHRGYRNQGRSPIETFEMGKIRRNEMLKEAA
;
A
#
# COMPACT_ATOMS: atom_id res chain seq x y z
N MET A 1 28.41 -6.68 27.73
CA MET A 1 29.68 -6.78 26.99
C MET A 1 29.93 -5.54 26.09
N VAL A 2 28.98 -5.10 25.24
CA VAL A 2 29.17 -3.92 24.37
C VAL A 2 29.34 -2.62 25.19
N LEU A 3 28.52 -2.38 26.22
CA LEU A 3 28.62 -1.19 27.06
C LEU A 3 29.94 -1.11 27.83
N ALA A 4 30.53 -2.24 28.21
CA ALA A 4 31.83 -2.28 28.84
C ALA A 4 32.98 -1.94 27.87
N LEU A 5 32.82 -2.22 26.59
CA LEU A 5 33.76 -1.84 25.54
C LEU A 5 33.73 -0.31 25.28
N GLU A 6 32.60 0.33 25.57
CA GLU A 6 32.45 1.80 25.49
C GLU A 6 32.77 2.52 26.81
N GLY A 7 33.35 1.81 27.80
CA GLY A 7 33.73 2.36 29.10
C GLY A 7 32.56 2.57 30.06
N LEU A 8 31.36 2.10 29.73
CA LEU A 8 30.16 2.19 30.59
C LEU A 8 30.07 0.97 31.51
N ASN A 9 30.33 1.15 32.79
CA ASN A 9 30.25 0.11 33.79
C ASN A 9 28.86 0.12 34.46
N VAL A 10 27.90 -0.60 33.91
CA VAL A 10 26.52 -0.70 34.42
C VAL A 10 26.17 -2.12 34.81
N CYS A 11 25.49 -2.32 35.92
CA CYS A 11 25.07 -3.64 36.33
C CYS A 11 23.86 -4.13 35.48
N PRO A 12 23.68 -5.45 35.34
CA PRO A 12 22.57 -6.02 34.57
C PRO A 12 21.19 -5.55 35.02
N THR A 13 21.03 -5.30 36.34
CA THR A 13 19.78 -4.81 36.94
C THR A 13 19.45 -3.39 36.45
N THR A 14 20.46 -2.51 36.35
CA THR A 14 20.29 -1.18 35.80
C THR A 14 19.83 -1.21 34.35
N VAL A 15 20.46 -2.04 33.52
CA VAL A 15 20.05 -2.25 32.12
C VAL A 15 18.60 -2.75 32.04
N ARG A 16 18.24 -3.73 32.87
CA ARG A 16 16.88 -4.28 32.94
C ARG A 16 15.87 -3.20 33.34
N ASN A 17 16.17 -2.37 34.34
CA ASN A 17 15.29 -1.31 34.80
C ASN A 17 15.06 -0.25 33.70
N VAL A 18 16.10 0.11 32.95
CA VAL A 18 15.98 1.01 31.79
C VAL A 18 15.08 0.36 30.73
N TRP A 19 15.27 -0.92 30.43
CA TRP A 19 14.44 -1.61 29.46
C TRP A 19 12.96 -1.70 29.89
N ILE A 20 12.68 -1.90 31.17
CA ILE A 20 11.30 -1.90 31.71
C ILE A 20 10.70 -0.50 31.54
N LYS A 21 11.44 0.54 31.95
CA LYS A 21 11.00 1.95 31.83
C LYS A 21 10.68 2.34 30.40
N GLU A 22 11.48 1.85 29.44
CA GLU A 22 11.33 2.12 28.01
C GLU A 22 10.44 1.12 27.29
N ASN A 23 9.79 0.19 28.04
CA ASN A 23 8.95 -0.89 27.49
C ASN A 23 9.70 -1.80 26.48
N LEU A 24 10.96 -2.12 26.81
CA LEU A 24 11.89 -2.90 25.98
C LEU A 24 12.39 -4.20 26.63
N GLU A 25 11.78 -4.63 27.73
CA GLU A 25 12.26 -5.72 28.58
C GLU A 25 12.28 -7.07 27.89
N THR A 26 11.42 -7.31 26.90
CA THR A 26 11.41 -8.56 26.14
C THR A 26 12.01 -8.37 24.73
N LYS A 27 12.53 -9.45 24.16
CA LYS A 27 12.98 -9.45 22.76
C LYS A 27 11.87 -9.02 21.81
N TYR A 28 10.64 -9.49 22.06
CA TYR A 28 9.45 -9.16 21.29
C TYR A 28 9.17 -7.64 21.30
N LYS A 29 9.17 -7.01 22.47
CA LYS A 29 8.93 -5.56 22.59
C LYS A 29 10.00 -4.72 21.89
N ARG A 30 11.27 -5.15 21.96
CA ARG A 30 12.37 -4.50 21.23
C ARG A 30 12.21 -4.60 19.71
N LEU A 31 11.77 -5.77 19.23
CA LEU A 31 11.50 -5.98 17.81
C LEU A 31 10.30 -5.16 17.33
N LEU A 32 9.22 -5.07 18.11
CA LEU A 32 8.07 -4.22 17.80
C LEU A 32 8.45 -2.72 17.73
N ARG A 33 9.33 -2.26 18.64
CA ARG A 33 9.80 -0.87 18.59
C ARG A 33 10.70 -0.62 17.39
N LEU A 34 11.55 -1.57 17.03
CA LEU A 34 12.37 -1.51 15.83
C LEU A 34 11.48 -1.42 14.58
N GLU A 35 10.46 -2.29 14.47
CA GLU A 35 9.45 -2.27 13.42
C GLU A 35 8.76 -0.90 13.32
N ALA A 36 8.35 -0.34 14.46
CA ALA A 36 7.71 0.98 14.52
C ALA A 36 8.64 2.13 14.09
N GLN A 37 9.94 2.05 14.43
CA GLN A 37 10.94 3.02 14.00
C GLN A 37 11.25 2.91 12.50
N VAL A 38 11.41 1.69 11.98
CA VAL A 38 11.55 1.44 10.54
C VAL A 38 10.40 2.07 9.76
N PHE A 39 9.18 1.88 10.29
CA PHE A 39 7.98 2.44 9.67
C PHE A 39 7.93 3.98 9.75
N LYS A 40 8.46 4.57 10.83
CA LYS A 40 8.43 6.01 11.08
C LYS A 40 9.58 6.76 10.40
N ASP A 41 10.77 6.19 10.43
CA ASP A 41 12.02 6.87 10.08
C ASP A 41 12.60 6.39 8.74
N GLY A 42 11.97 5.39 8.08
CA GLY A 42 12.42 4.82 6.81
C GLY A 42 13.77 4.08 6.92
N LEU A 43 14.09 3.57 8.12
CA LEU A 43 15.33 2.80 8.34
C LEU A 43 15.27 1.47 7.57
N GLU A 44 16.33 1.14 6.85
CA GLU A 44 16.48 -0.16 6.21
C GLU A 44 16.83 -1.23 7.25
N LEU A 45 16.02 -2.29 7.30
CA LEU A 45 16.33 -3.47 8.08
C LEU A 45 17.32 -4.35 7.31
N THR A 46 18.31 -4.89 8.01
CA THR A 46 19.15 -5.93 7.42
C THR A 46 18.36 -7.22 7.22
N VAL A 47 18.76 -8.05 6.27
CA VAL A 47 18.14 -9.36 5.99
C VAL A 47 18.05 -10.23 7.25
N GLU A 48 19.06 -10.15 8.14
CA GLU A 48 19.07 -10.88 9.41
C GLU A 48 18.02 -10.34 10.40
N GLN A 49 17.83 -9.01 10.45
CA GLN A 49 16.81 -8.37 11.28
C GLN A 49 15.40 -8.72 10.79
N ILE A 50 15.19 -8.75 9.47
CA ILE A 50 13.92 -9.19 8.86
C ILE A 50 13.62 -10.64 9.25
N LYS A 51 14.55 -11.57 9.06
CA LYS A 51 14.38 -12.98 9.46
C LYS A 51 14.10 -13.17 10.95
N LEU A 52 14.71 -12.34 11.81
CA LEU A 52 14.45 -12.37 13.25
C LEU A 52 13.06 -11.84 13.59
N LEU A 53 12.60 -10.81 12.90
CA LEU A 53 11.24 -10.25 13.06
C LEU A 53 10.18 -11.26 12.59
N GLU A 54 10.36 -11.89 11.44
CA GLU A 54 9.47 -12.92 10.91
C GLU A 54 9.37 -14.11 11.85
N LYS A 55 10.50 -14.57 12.41
CA LYS A 55 10.52 -15.65 13.38
C LYS A 55 9.88 -15.30 14.73
N ALA A 56 9.99 -14.04 15.15
CA ALA A 56 9.45 -13.57 16.42
C ALA A 56 7.97 -13.17 16.34
N ASN A 57 7.52 -12.76 15.17
CA ASN A 57 6.16 -12.31 14.90
C ASN A 57 5.74 -12.82 13.51
N PRO A 58 5.04 -13.96 13.40
CA PRO A 58 4.54 -14.46 12.11
C PRO A 58 3.67 -13.46 11.35
N GLU A 59 2.96 -12.56 12.09
CA GLU A 59 2.21 -11.48 11.47
C GLU A 59 3.11 -10.42 10.80
N PHE A 60 4.40 -10.39 11.13
CA PHE A 60 5.35 -9.47 10.48
C PHE A 60 5.64 -9.91 9.04
N ALA A 61 5.79 -11.19 8.78
CA ALA A 61 5.93 -11.74 7.43
C ALA A 61 4.69 -11.43 6.56
N GLU A 62 3.51 -11.45 7.18
CA GLU A 62 2.24 -11.08 6.53
C GLU A 62 2.08 -9.56 6.33
N ARG A 63 2.75 -8.72 7.14
CA ARG A 63 2.72 -7.25 7.06
C ARG A 63 3.74 -6.69 6.08
N HIS A 64 4.84 -7.39 5.85
CA HIS A 64 5.85 -7.05 4.86
C HIS A 64 5.53 -7.78 3.56
N VAL A 65 4.64 -7.19 2.79
CA VAL A 65 4.47 -7.59 1.40
C VAL A 65 5.70 -7.12 0.65
N GLU A 66 6.65 -8.00 0.46
CA GLU A 66 7.83 -7.74 -0.34
C GLU A 66 7.51 -7.98 -1.80
N SER A 67 7.10 -6.94 -2.50
CA SER A 67 6.93 -7.00 -3.95
C SER A 67 8.29 -6.91 -4.61
N ASN A 68 8.61 -7.89 -5.45
CA ASN A 68 9.91 -7.96 -6.12
C ASN A 68 10.02 -7.03 -7.32
N TYR A 69 8.87 -6.70 -7.94
CA TYR A 69 8.73 -5.85 -9.13
C TYR A 69 7.33 -5.25 -9.21
N PRO A 70 7.11 -4.21 -10.03
CA PRO A 70 5.78 -3.68 -10.28
C PRO A 70 4.82 -4.72 -10.85
N GLY A 71 3.57 -4.72 -10.39
CA GLY A 71 2.57 -5.71 -10.80
C GLY A 71 2.57 -7.01 -9.97
N TYR A 72 3.56 -7.24 -9.12
CA TYR A 72 3.61 -8.43 -8.25
C TYR A 72 2.42 -8.49 -7.29
N LEU A 73 2.11 -7.39 -6.62
CA LEU A 73 0.93 -7.25 -5.77
C LEU A 73 0.41 -5.83 -5.78
N LEU A 74 -0.86 -5.67 -6.07
CA LEU A 74 -1.59 -4.43 -5.92
C LEU A 74 -2.50 -4.51 -4.69
N CYS A 75 -2.70 -3.38 -4.02
CA CYS A 75 -3.70 -3.25 -2.96
C CYS A 75 -4.87 -2.42 -3.48
N GLN A 76 -6.10 -2.89 -3.30
CA GLN A 76 -7.31 -2.15 -3.67
C GLN A 76 -8.22 -1.94 -2.47
N ASP A 77 -8.83 -0.77 -2.38
CA ASP A 77 -9.79 -0.43 -1.33
C ASP A 77 -10.83 0.59 -1.82
N THR A 78 -12.00 0.57 -1.18
CA THR A 78 -13.11 1.50 -1.43
C THR A 78 -13.28 2.45 -0.27
N PHE A 79 -13.04 3.72 -0.51
CA PHE A 79 -13.15 4.76 0.52
C PHE A 79 -14.40 5.62 0.32
N TYR A 80 -15.12 5.91 1.39
CA TYR A 80 -16.22 6.87 1.38
C TYR A 80 -15.68 8.30 1.49
N VAL A 81 -15.80 9.08 0.41
CA VAL A 81 -15.29 10.48 0.35
C VAL A 81 -16.21 11.45 1.06
N GLY A 82 -17.52 11.27 0.89
CA GLY A 82 -18.51 12.21 1.43
C GLY A 82 -19.78 12.27 0.58
N ARG A 83 -20.43 13.43 0.61
CA ARG A 83 -21.68 13.66 -0.13
C ARG A 83 -21.56 14.94 -0.95
N LEU A 84 -21.76 14.84 -2.25
CA LEU A 84 -21.80 15.97 -3.17
C LEU A 84 -23.25 16.42 -3.34
N LYS A 85 -23.49 17.73 -3.20
CA LYS A 85 -24.84 18.31 -3.35
C LYS A 85 -25.32 18.09 -4.77
N GLY A 86 -26.55 17.57 -4.92
CA GLY A 86 -27.15 17.27 -6.23
C GLY A 86 -26.76 15.92 -6.82
N VAL A 87 -25.67 15.29 -6.38
CA VAL A 87 -25.17 14.00 -6.88
C VAL A 87 -25.44 12.86 -5.88
N GLY A 88 -25.17 13.08 -4.59
CA GLY A 88 -25.34 12.06 -3.56
C GLY A 88 -24.03 11.62 -2.92
N ARG A 89 -23.95 10.34 -2.53
CA ARG A 89 -22.76 9.74 -1.92
C ARG A 89 -21.66 9.55 -2.95
N LEU A 90 -20.42 9.84 -2.56
CA LEU A 90 -19.23 9.60 -3.36
C LEU A 90 -18.31 8.59 -2.68
N TYR A 91 -17.85 7.66 -3.48
CA TYR A 91 -16.88 6.65 -3.11
C TYR A 91 -15.67 6.78 -4.02
N LEU A 92 -14.50 6.54 -3.48
CA LEU A 92 -13.24 6.45 -4.20
C LEU A 92 -12.83 4.99 -4.26
N GLN A 93 -12.66 4.43 -5.43
CA GLN A 93 -11.88 3.22 -5.64
C GLN A 93 -10.43 3.64 -5.77
N ALA A 94 -9.57 3.04 -4.98
CA ALA A 94 -8.13 3.27 -5.00
C ALA A 94 -7.38 1.96 -5.21
N VAL A 95 -6.40 1.96 -6.11
CA VAL A 95 -5.50 0.83 -6.35
C VAL A 95 -4.07 1.34 -6.24
N VAL A 96 -3.24 0.65 -5.47
CA VAL A 96 -1.84 1.04 -5.22
C VAL A 96 -0.92 -0.15 -5.46
N ASP A 97 0.09 0.04 -6.28
CA ASP A 97 1.17 -0.94 -6.43
C ASP A 97 2.06 -0.93 -5.18
N THR A 98 2.23 -2.08 -4.58
CA THR A 98 3.02 -2.23 -3.36
C THR A 98 4.53 -2.14 -3.61
N TYR A 99 4.98 -2.24 -4.87
CA TYR A 99 6.39 -2.09 -5.23
C TYR A 99 6.88 -0.66 -5.07
N GLY A 100 6.23 0.31 -5.75
CA GLY A 100 6.68 1.69 -5.84
C GLY A 100 5.64 2.72 -5.38
N SER A 101 4.51 2.29 -4.84
CA SER A 101 3.37 3.14 -4.45
C SER A 101 2.75 3.90 -5.63
N TYR A 102 2.90 3.40 -6.87
CA TYR A 102 2.16 3.94 -8.01
C TYR A 102 0.66 3.74 -7.76
N ALA A 103 -0.15 4.78 -7.95
CA ALA A 103 -1.53 4.78 -7.52
C ALA A 103 -2.50 5.14 -8.64
N PHE A 104 -3.67 4.51 -8.58
CA PHE A 104 -4.84 4.80 -9.41
C PHE A 104 -6.00 5.12 -8.48
N ALA A 105 -6.86 6.06 -8.89
CA ALA A 105 -8.05 6.39 -8.13
C ALA A 105 -9.17 6.91 -9.03
N LYS A 106 -10.38 6.41 -8.83
CA LYS A 106 -11.57 6.80 -9.60
C LYS A 106 -12.78 6.95 -8.70
N LEU A 107 -13.57 8.00 -8.96
CA LEU A 107 -14.76 8.36 -8.19
C LEU A 107 -16.01 7.67 -8.72
N TYR A 108 -16.86 7.21 -7.80
CA TYR A 108 -18.13 6.55 -8.10
C TYR A 108 -19.24 7.03 -7.17
N THR A 109 -20.47 6.92 -7.63
CA THR A 109 -21.66 7.22 -6.83
C THR A 109 -22.20 6.02 -6.08
N SER A 110 -21.61 4.85 -6.29
CA SER A 110 -21.99 3.58 -5.64
C SER A 110 -20.76 2.76 -5.26
N LYS A 111 -20.93 1.90 -4.26
CA LYS A 111 -19.96 0.91 -3.82
C LYS A 111 -20.48 -0.47 -4.22
N ARG A 112 -20.07 -0.96 -5.38
CA ARG A 112 -20.52 -2.21 -5.99
C ARG A 112 -19.37 -2.96 -6.62
N GLN A 113 -19.56 -4.25 -6.87
CA GLN A 113 -18.59 -5.12 -7.55
C GLN A 113 -18.21 -4.60 -8.95
N GLU A 114 -19.18 -4.01 -9.66
CA GLU A 114 -18.96 -3.43 -10.99
C GLU A 114 -17.97 -2.25 -10.90
N THR A 115 -18.11 -1.39 -9.90
CA THR A 115 -17.21 -0.24 -9.72
C THR A 115 -15.81 -0.67 -9.28
N ALA A 116 -15.69 -1.78 -8.56
CA ALA A 116 -14.41 -2.35 -8.18
C ALA A 116 -13.66 -2.95 -9.39
N ALA A 117 -14.38 -3.59 -10.31
CA ALA A 117 -13.81 -4.11 -11.54
C ALA A 117 -13.52 -3.02 -12.58
N ASP A 118 -14.37 -1.98 -12.64
CA ASP A 118 -14.29 -0.91 -13.63
C ASP A 118 -12.95 -0.14 -13.53
N ILE A 119 -12.49 0.24 -12.34
CA ILE A 119 -11.19 0.91 -12.19
C ILE A 119 -10.03 0.04 -12.69
N LEU A 120 -10.11 -1.27 -12.48
CA LEU A 120 -9.09 -2.20 -12.97
C LEU A 120 -9.08 -2.25 -14.50
N ASN A 121 -10.26 -2.37 -15.11
CA ASN A 121 -10.41 -2.43 -16.55
C ASN A 121 -10.05 -1.12 -17.26
N ASP A 122 -10.45 0.01 -16.68
CA ASP A 122 -10.36 1.33 -17.32
C ASP A 122 -8.98 2.00 -17.13
N MET A 123 -8.34 1.79 -15.99
CA MET A 123 -7.10 2.50 -15.64
C MET A 123 -5.92 1.55 -15.38
N VAL A 124 -6.13 0.49 -14.60
CA VAL A 124 -5.02 -0.31 -14.09
C VAL A 124 -4.49 -1.23 -15.16
N LEU A 125 -5.32 -2.11 -15.74
CA LEU A 125 -4.90 -3.04 -16.79
C LEU A 125 -4.26 -2.34 -17.99
N PRO A 126 -4.84 -1.26 -18.57
CA PRO A 126 -4.21 -0.56 -19.69
C PRO A 126 -2.82 -0.03 -19.35
N HIS A 127 -2.60 0.48 -18.14
CA HIS A 127 -1.30 0.96 -17.70
C HIS A 127 -0.26 -0.16 -17.68
N TYR A 128 -0.57 -1.30 -17.06
CA TYR A 128 0.35 -2.43 -16.99
C TYR A 128 0.60 -3.08 -18.33
N GLN A 129 -0.43 -3.20 -19.18
CA GLN A 129 -0.31 -3.70 -20.56
C GLN A 129 0.59 -2.81 -21.42
N ALA A 130 0.49 -1.47 -21.29
CA ALA A 130 1.37 -0.54 -22.00
C ALA A 130 2.86 -0.68 -21.62
N HIS A 131 3.14 -1.28 -20.46
CA HIS A 131 4.49 -1.53 -19.95
C HIS A 131 4.96 -2.98 -20.11
N ASP A 132 4.18 -3.86 -20.75
CA ASP A 132 4.43 -5.30 -20.89
C ASP A 132 4.60 -6.01 -19.52
N ILE A 133 3.79 -5.61 -18.53
CA ILE A 133 3.79 -6.17 -17.19
C ILE A 133 2.45 -6.81 -16.92
N ASN A 134 2.43 -8.06 -16.46
CA ASN A 134 1.24 -8.72 -15.95
C ASN A 134 1.08 -8.42 -14.46
N ILE A 135 -0.17 -8.24 -14.03
CA ILE A 135 -0.52 -8.15 -12.62
C ILE A 135 -0.68 -9.58 -12.10
N GLU A 136 0.09 -9.95 -11.06
CA GLU A 136 0.01 -11.31 -10.52
C GLU A 136 -1.09 -11.46 -9.48
N ALA A 137 -1.21 -10.49 -8.57
CA ALA A 137 -2.20 -10.56 -7.51
C ALA A 137 -2.75 -9.19 -7.10
N ILE A 138 -3.99 -9.19 -6.61
CA ILE A 138 -4.63 -8.02 -5.99
C ILE A 138 -5.09 -8.41 -4.58
N LEU A 139 -4.70 -7.57 -3.61
CA LEU A 139 -5.11 -7.69 -2.22
C LEU A 139 -6.24 -6.71 -1.92
N THR A 140 -7.35 -7.22 -1.39
CA THR A 140 -8.49 -6.42 -0.94
C THR A 140 -8.85 -6.74 0.51
N ASP A 141 -9.74 -5.96 1.11
CA ASP A 141 -10.46 -6.40 2.29
C ASP A 141 -11.55 -7.44 1.91
N ASN A 142 -12.34 -7.87 2.93
CA ASN A 142 -13.47 -8.79 2.71
C ASN A 142 -14.78 -8.05 2.40
N GLY A 143 -14.73 -6.87 1.80
CA GLY A 143 -15.90 -6.10 1.40
C GLY A 143 -16.77 -6.85 0.38
N THR A 144 -18.08 -6.61 0.42
CA THR A 144 -19.04 -7.27 -0.50
C THR A 144 -18.86 -6.85 -1.96
N GLU A 145 -18.16 -5.77 -2.23
CA GLU A 145 -17.75 -5.33 -3.56
C GLU A 145 -16.61 -6.15 -4.15
N TYR A 146 -15.82 -6.82 -3.30
CA TYR A 146 -14.67 -7.63 -3.70
C TYR A 146 -14.92 -9.12 -3.58
N ARG A 147 -15.80 -9.55 -2.65
CA ARG A 147 -16.01 -10.94 -2.33
C ARG A 147 -17.48 -11.32 -2.27
N GLY A 148 -17.83 -12.42 -2.92
CA GLY A 148 -19.17 -12.96 -2.94
C GLY A 148 -19.19 -14.46 -3.22
N ARG A 149 -20.29 -14.94 -3.80
CA ARG A 149 -20.40 -16.36 -4.19
C ARG A 149 -19.49 -16.63 -5.39
N PRO A 150 -18.61 -17.64 -5.33
CA PRO A 150 -17.79 -18.05 -6.47
C PRO A 150 -18.62 -18.23 -7.74
N MET A 151 -18.07 -17.92 -8.91
CA MET A 151 -18.67 -18.00 -10.24
C MET A 151 -19.90 -17.09 -10.51
N ILE A 152 -20.26 -16.20 -9.55
CA ILE A 152 -21.38 -15.26 -9.73
C ILE A 152 -20.92 -13.82 -9.42
N HIS A 153 -19.87 -13.67 -8.63
CA HIS A 153 -19.39 -12.36 -8.22
C HIS A 153 -18.55 -11.73 -9.32
N LEU A 154 -19.02 -10.63 -9.91
CA LEU A 154 -18.39 -9.99 -11.08
C LEU A 154 -16.92 -9.65 -10.89
N TYR A 155 -16.54 -9.16 -9.72
CA TYR A 155 -15.16 -8.81 -9.43
C TYR A 155 -14.23 -10.04 -9.44
N GLU A 156 -14.66 -11.15 -8.82
CA GLU A 156 -13.87 -12.39 -8.81
C GLU A 156 -13.77 -13.00 -10.22
N ILE A 157 -14.88 -13.01 -10.97
CA ILE A 157 -14.89 -13.46 -12.37
C ILE A 157 -13.96 -12.58 -13.23
N PHE A 158 -13.97 -11.27 -13.02
CA PHE A 158 -13.10 -10.34 -13.74
C PHE A 158 -11.63 -10.64 -13.49
N LEU A 159 -11.23 -10.88 -12.23
CA LEU A 159 -9.85 -11.24 -11.89
C LEU A 159 -9.44 -12.60 -12.50
N GLU A 160 -10.30 -13.60 -12.42
CA GLU A 160 -10.07 -14.92 -13.01
C GLU A 160 -9.88 -14.84 -14.52
N LEU A 161 -10.72 -14.07 -15.23
CA LEU A 161 -10.59 -13.87 -16.69
C LEU A 161 -9.30 -13.15 -17.11
N ASN A 162 -8.66 -12.44 -16.19
CA ASN A 162 -7.40 -11.73 -16.44
C ASN A 162 -6.19 -12.44 -15.81
N ASP A 163 -6.33 -13.68 -15.34
CA ASP A 163 -5.30 -14.48 -14.68
C ASP A 163 -4.67 -13.76 -13.45
N ILE A 164 -5.48 -13.02 -12.69
CA ILE A 164 -5.06 -12.26 -11.51
C ILE A 164 -5.49 -13.00 -10.25
N GLU A 165 -4.53 -13.34 -9.37
CA GLU A 165 -4.84 -13.95 -8.08
C GLU A 165 -5.56 -12.96 -7.15
N HIS A 166 -6.71 -13.34 -6.61
CA HIS A 166 -7.40 -12.56 -5.58
C HIS A 166 -6.91 -12.97 -4.18
N ARG A 167 -6.26 -12.06 -3.49
CA ARG A 167 -5.87 -12.21 -2.09
C ARG A 167 -6.76 -11.35 -1.21
N THR A 168 -7.19 -11.87 -0.07
CA THR A 168 -7.98 -11.11 0.89
C THR A 168 -7.28 -11.00 2.24
N THR A 169 -7.49 -9.87 2.93
CA THR A 169 -6.98 -9.69 4.27
C THR A 169 -7.66 -10.64 5.25
N ARG A 170 -6.93 -11.13 6.26
CA ARG A 170 -7.55 -11.94 7.31
C ARG A 170 -8.51 -11.10 8.15
N VAL A 171 -9.63 -11.71 8.54
CA VAL A 171 -10.63 -11.10 9.43
C VAL A 171 -9.95 -10.67 10.74
N ALA A 172 -10.22 -9.45 11.19
CA ALA A 172 -9.66 -8.84 12.40
C ALA A 172 -8.15 -8.51 12.37
N THR A 173 -7.50 -8.48 11.21
CA THR A 173 -6.11 -8.03 11.09
C THR A 173 -6.05 -6.75 10.22
N PRO A 174 -6.40 -5.56 10.76
CA PRO A 174 -6.59 -4.33 9.97
C PRO A 174 -5.31 -3.78 9.31
N ARG A 175 -4.14 -4.39 9.54
CA ARG A 175 -2.85 -3.83 9.11
C ARG A 175 -2.29 -4.40 7.80
N THR A 176 -2.99 -5.31 7.14
CA THR A 176 -2.49 -5.98 5.93
C THR A 176 -2.62 -5.13 4.67
N ASN A 177 -3.47 -4.09 4.65
CA ASN A 177 -3.68 -3.20 3.50
C ASN A 177 -3.02 -1.81 3.66
N GLY A 178 -1.87 -1.75 4.34
CA GLY A 178 -1.20 -0.51 4.74
C GLY A 178 -0.76 0.41 3.59
N PHE A 179 -0.61 -0.11 2.36
CA PHE A 179 -0.25 0.71 1.19
C PHE A 179 -1.42 1.59 0.75
N VAL A 180 -2.59 0.99 0.54
CA VAL A 180 -3.78 1.74 0.12
C VAL A 180 -4.32 2.61 1.27
N GLU A 181 -4.24 2.18 2.53
CA GLU A 181 -4.61 3.01 3.69
C GLU A 181 -3.76 4.29 3.78
N ARG A 182 -2.45 4.17 3.52
CA ARG A 182 -1.52 5.31 3.47
C ARG A 182 -1.84 6.25 2.32
N PHE A 183 -2.11 5.70 1.15
CA PHE A 183 -2.54 6.47 -0.01
C PHE A 183 -3.86 7.19 0.27
N THR A 184 -4.86 6.50 0.82
CA THR A 184 -6.16 7.07 1.19
C THR A 184 -6.01 8.24 2.17
N ARG A 185 -5.12 8.13 3.16
CA ARG A 185 -4.81 9.25 4.06
C ARG A 185 -4.19 10.42 3.30
N THR A 186 -3.24 10.17 2.44
CA THR A 186 -2.55 11.19 1.63
C THR A 186 -3.54 11.93 0.73
N ILE A 187 -4.37 11.21 -0.02
CA ILE A 187 -5.35 11.82 -0.94
C ILE A 187 -6.42 12.62 -0.19
N LEU A 188 -6.81 12.15 1.01
CA LEU A 188 -7.72 12.92 1.87
C LEU A 188 -7.11 14.23 2.32
N ASP A 189 -5.88 14.21 2.79
CA ASP A 189 -5.21 15.36 3.37
C ASP A 189 -4.75 16.36 2.30
N GLU A 190 -4.16 15.87 1.22
CA GLU A 190 -3.53 16.71 0.20
C GLU A 190 -4.51 17.14 -0.91
N PHE A 191 -5.48 16.29 -1.27
CA PHE A 191 -6.45 16.60 -2.33
C PHE A 191 -7.82 16.97 -1.79
N PHE A 192 -8.59 16.05 -1.21
CA PHE A 192 -10.01 16.30 -0.90
C PHE A 192 -10.25 17.44 0.08
N ARG A 193 -9.48 17.52 1.17
CA ARG A 193 -9.61 18.63 2.14
C ARG A 193 -9.30 19.98 1.52
N THR A 194 -8.40 20.02 0.55
CA THR A 194 -8.03 21.25 -0.16
C THR A 194 -9.05 21.59 -1.24
N ALA A 195 -9.44 20.63 -2.07
CA ALA A 195 -10.37 20.79 -3.16
C ALA A 195 -11.74 21.30 -2.68
N PHE A 196 -12.32 20.63 -1.68
CA PHE A 196 -13.64 21.04 -1.14
C PHE A 196 -13.64 22.37 -0.39
N ARG A 197 -12.49 22.92 0.00
CA ARG A 197 -12.39 24.27 0.56
C ARG A 197 -12.29 25.35 -0.50
N LYS A 198 -11.72 25.02 -1.66
CA LYS A 198 -11.42 26.00 -2.71
C LYS A 198 -12.47 26.06 -3.80
N LYS A 199 -13.18 24.98 -4.06
CA LYS A 199 -14.07 24.83 -5.21
C LYS A 199 -15.34 24.09 -4.84
N LEU A 200 -16.48 24.59 -5.34
CA LEU A 200 -17.75 23.87 -5.33
C LEU A 200 -17.82 23.03 -6.60
N TYR A 201 -18.03 21.73 -6.43
CA TYR A 201 -18.17 20.80 -7.55
C TYR A 201 -19.66 20.53 -7.80
N GLU A 202 -20.09 20.66 -9.03
CA GLU A 202 -21.46 20.40 -9.47
C GLU A 202 -21.62 19.01 -10.08
N SER A 203 -20.52 18.37 -10.46
CA SER A 203 -20.51 17.01 -11.05
C SER A 203 -19.34 16.17 -10.53
N VAL A 204 -19.50 14.85 -10.67
CA VAL A 204 -18.42 13.90 -10.37
C VAL A 204 -17.27 14.08 -11.35
N ASP A 205 -17.58 14.31 -12.63
CA ASP A 205 -16.58 14.46 -13.69
C ASP A 205 -15.65 15.65 -13.46
N ALA A 206 -16.20 16.78 -12.98
CA ALA A 206 -15.38 17.94 -12.64
C ALA A 206 -14.43 17.68 -11.46
N LEU A 207 -14.89 16.91 -10.47
CA LEU A 207 -14.04 16.49 -9.35
C LEU A 207 -13.03 15.44 -9.78
N GLN A 208 -13.42 14.52 -10.68
CA GLN A 208 -12.50 13.52 -11.24
C GLN A 208 -11.39 14.16 -12.05
N ALA A 209 -11.68 15.15 -12.88
CA ALA A 209 -10.65 15.85 -13.65
C ALA A 209 -9.57 16.50 -12.76
N ASP A 210 -9.99 17.18 -11.68
CA ASP A 210 -9.05 17.76 -10.71
C ASP A 210 -8.29 16.64 -9.95
N LEU A 211 -8.92 15.49 -9.69
CA LEU A 211 -8.29 14.32 -9.09
C LEU A 211 -7.24 13.70 -10.01
N ASP A 212 -7.52 13.60 -11.31
CA ASP A 212 -6.60 13.04 -12.29
C ASP A 212 -5.33 13.90 -12.42
N GLU A 213 -5.47 15.23 -12.37
CA GLU A 213 -4.31 16.14 -12.34
C GLU A 213 -3.48 15.95 -11.06
N TRP A 214 -4.14 15.83 -9.91
CA TRP A 214 -3.44 15.55 -8.65
C TRP A 214 -2.75 14.18 -8.66
N LEU A 215 -3.41 13.13 -9.18
CA LEU A 215 -2.84 11.80 -9.33
C LEU A 215 -1.63 11.78 -10.24
N LYS A 216 -1.68 12.54 -11.34
CA LYS A 216 -0.54 12.71 -12.22
C LYS A 216 0.65 13.27 -11.44
N ASN A 217 0.46 14.36 -10.70
CA ASN A 217 1.51 14.94 -9.86
C ASN A 217 2.00 13.95 -8.78
N TYR A 218 1.08 13.23 -8.10
CA TYR A 218 1.41 12.22 -7.10
C TYR A 218 2.32 11.13 -7.68
N ASN A 219 2.02 10.65 -8.88
CA ASN A 219 2.77 9.55 -9.50
C ASN A 219 4.08 10.01 -10.15
N THR A 220 4.15 11.24 -10.71
CA THR A 220 5.29 11.67 -11.53
C THR A 220 6.24 12.63 -10.83
N GLU A 221 5.77 13.44 -9.89
CA GLU A 221 6.56 14.53 -9.33
C GLU A 221 6.76 14.43 -7.82
N ARG A 222 5.75 13.91 -7.09
CA ARG A 222 5.77 13.86 -5.64
C ARG A 222 6.84 12.89 -5.13
N PRO A 223 7.83 13.35 -4.33
CA PRO A 223 8.85 12.46 -3.77
C PRO A 223 8.26 11.58 -2.66
N HIS A 224 8.55 10.30 -2.69
CA HIS A 224 8.15 9.32 -1.69
C HIS A 224 9.32 8.88 -0.84
N ARG A 225 9.17 8.95 0.49
CA ARG A 225 10.20 8.55 1.47
C ARG A 225 10.14 7.08 1.86
N GLY A 226 9.34 6.26 1.18
CA GLY A 226 9.31 4.81 1.39
C GLY A 226 10.69 4.19 1.10
N TYR A 227 11.00 3.08 1.79
CA TYR A 227 12.32 2.45 1.68
C TYR A 227 12.76 2.15 0.24
N ARG A 228 11.81 1.82 -0.62
CA ARG A 228 12.08 1.51 -2.02
C ARG A 228 12.18 2.77 -2.90
N ASN A 229 11.37 3.75 -2.61
CA ASN A 229 11.34 5.00 -3.38
C ASN A 229 12.53 5.91 -3.06
N GLN A 230 12.96 5.98 -1.80
CA GLN A 230 14.14 6.74 -1.37
C GLN A 230 14.16 8.19 -1.89
N GLY A 231 13.02 8.86 -1.88
CA GLY A 231 12.86 10.21 -2.40
C GLY A 231 12.48 10.32 -3.87
N ARG A 232 12.46 9.21 -4.62
CA ARG A 232 11.97 9.18 -6.00
C ARG A 232 10.45 9.24 -6.07
N SER A 233 9.94 9.65 -7.22
CA SER A 233 8.52 9.53 -7.53
C SER A 233 8.10 8.06 -7.75
N PRO A 234 6.80 7.73 -7.62
CA PRO A 234 6.30 6.39 -7.92
C PRO A 234 6.64 5.90 -9.33
N ILE A 235 6.55 6.76 -10.35
CA ILE A 235 6.86 6.38 -11.74
C ILE A 235 8.35 6.05 -11.92
N GLU A 236 9.26 6.83 -11.33
CA GLU A 236 10.69 6.54 -11.39
C GLU A 236 11.00 5.18 -10.75
N THR A 237 10.38 4.88 -9.61
CA THR A 237 10.54 3.59 -8.93
C THR A 237 9.92 2.45 -9.75
N PHE A 238 8.77 2.68 -10.41
CA PHE A 238 8.12 1.73 -11.30
C PHE A 238 9.02 1.36 -12.49
N GLU A 239 9.59 2.35 -13.18
CA GLU A 239 10.48 2.13 -14.32
C GLU A 239 11.76 1.37 -13.93
N MET A 240 12.35 1.70 -12.79
CA MET A 240 13.49 0.94 -12.25
C MET A 240 13.11 -0.52 -11.96
N GLY A 241 11.92 -0.75 -11.40
CA GLY A 241 11.41 -2.09 -11.11
C GLY A 241 11.11 -2.90 -12.37
N LYS A 242 10.66 -2.26 -13.44
CA LYS A 242 10.46 -2.87 -14.75
C LYS A 242 11.79 -3.40 -15.32
N ILE A 243 12.86 -2.62 -15.24
CA ILE A 243 14.21 -3.03 -15.68
C ILE A 243 14.63 -4.29 -14.88
N ARG A 244 14.53 -4.24 -13.56
CA ARG A 244 14.88 -5.36 -12.67
C ARG A 244 14.07 -6.62 -12.98
N ARG A 245 12.75 -6.51 -13.22
CA ARG A 245 11.90 -7.62 -13.62
C ARG A 245 12.40 -8.28 -14.91
N ASN A 246 12.74 -7.48 -15.90
CA ASN A 246 13.24 -7.98 -17.17
C ASN A 246 14.60 -8.70 -17.04
N GLU A 247 15.47 -8.26 -16.13
CA GLU A 247 16.72 -8.94 -15.79
C GLU A 247 16.44 -10.30 -15.13
N MET A 248 15.55 -10.35 -14.14
CA MET A 248 15.16 -11.61 -13.48
C MET A 248 14.55 -12.62 -14.45
N LEU A 249 13.75 -12.18 -15.42
CA LEU A 249 13.15 -13.07 -16.44
C LEU A 249 14.21 -13.62 -17.40
N LYS A 250 15.26 -12.84 -17.72
CA LYS A 250 16.38 -13.31 -18.55
C LYS A 250 17.28 -14.30 -17.83
N GLU A 251 17.44 -14.15 -16.51
CA GLU A 251 18.22 -15.09 -15.68
C GLU A 251 17.48 -16.42 -15.45
N ALA A 252 16.15 -16.41 -15.54
CA ALA A 252 15.30 -17.60 -15.35
C ALA A 252 15.04 -18.40 -16.64
N ALA A 253 15.38 -17.85 -17.82
CA ALA A 253 15.20 -18.47 -19.14
C ALA A 253 16.45 -19.17 -19.63
#